data_f4fbe127b59dbf977f75b8278bed76db
#
_entry.id   f4fbe127b59dbf977f75b8278bed76db
#
_cell.length_a   1.000
_cell.length_b   1.000
_cell.length_c   1.000
_cell.angle_alpha   90.00
_cell.angle_beta   90.00
_cell.angle_gamma   90.00
#
_symmetry.space_group_name_H-M   'P 1'
#
loop_
_entity.id
_entity.type
_entity.pdbx_description
1 polymer ?
#
loop_
_entity_poly.entity_id
_entity_poly.type
_entity_poly.pdbx_seq_one_letter_code
_entity_poly.pdbx_strand_id
1 'polypeptide(L)'
;STLPPYRRRGAVRACLAAALRHMREEGALFSYLYPFSAAYYAQFGYGRACERLTAWIPIADRLPFPETGGGASLVEKGRHIGAYRAVYDAFAARYNLMVAREEIDYEPLRCARPERDGRYTYVWHSAAGVPKGAMTFRRENRVLRCEEFFFTDAEGLRGLLNLAHAFRSYADLLEAGLPPDRPGVSLVPDWD
;
A
#
# COMPACT_ATOMS: atom_id res chain seq x y z
N SER A 1 6.04 0.45 21.76
CA SER A 1 5.82 -0.85 22.45
C SER A 1 6.33 -0.78 23.89
N THR A 2 5.71 -1.54 24.80
CA THR A 2 6.15 -1.61 26.20
C THR A 2 7.17 -2.72 26.37
N LEU A 3 8.31 -2.42 27.00
CA LEU A 3 9.34 -3.41 27.30
C LEU A 3 8.76 -4.54 28.20
N PRO A 4 9.16 -5.80 28.01
CA PRO A 4 8.57 -6.94 28.70
C PRO A 4 8.44 -6.79 30.22
N PRO A 5 9.44 -6.28 30.97
CA PRO A 5 9.36 -6.13 32.44
C PRO A 5 8.29 -5.14 32.91
N TYR A 6 7.81 -4.25 31.99
CA TYR A 6 6.84 -3.19 32.31
C TYR A 6 5.46 -3.47 31.74
N ARG A 7 5.24 -4.64 31.12
CA ARG A 7 3.94 -5.04 30.59
C ARG A 7 2.94 -5.31 31.73
N ARG A 8 1.65 -5.25 31.40
CA ARG A 8 0.51 -5.51 32.31
C ARG A 8 0.38 -4.54 33.49
N ARG A 9 1.05 -3.39 33.44
CA ARG A 9 0.95 -2.32 34.46
C ARG A 9 0.05 -1.16 34.08
N GLY A 10 -0.79 -1.32 33.06
CA GLY A 10 -1.74 -0.28 32.61
C GLY A 10 -1.14 0.86 31.79
N ALA A 11 0.18 0.88 31.52
CA ALA A 11 0.85 1.97 30.81
C ALA A 11 0.25 2.27 29.44
N VAL A 12 -0.05 1.24 28.63
CA VAL A 12 -0.68 1.44 27.31
C VAL A 12 -2.08 2.02 27.43
N ARG A 13 -2.87 1.58 28.43
CA ARG A 13 -4.20 2.14 28.71
C ARG A 13 -4.10 3.63 29.07
N ALA A 14 -3.17 4.00 29.94
CA ALA A 14 -2.98 5.39 30.35
C ALA A 14 -2.54 6.27 29.18
N CYS A 15 -1.57 5.81 28.37
CA CYS A 15 -1.12 6.53 27.18
C CYS A 15 -2.26 6.71 26.14
N LEU A 16 -3.01 5.64 25.86
CA LEU A 16 -4.10 5.71 24.89
C LEU A 16 -5.23 6.64 25.37
N ALA A 17 -5.60 6.56 26.65
CA ALA A 17 -6.59 7.46 27.22
C ALA A 17 -6.14 8.94 27.21
N ALA A 18 -4.85 9.20 27.46
CA ALA A 18 -4.29 10.55 27.35
C ALA A 18 -4.29 11.05 25.89
N ALA A 19 -3.87 10.20 24.95
CA ALA A 19 -3.86 10.53 23.53
C ALA A 19 -5.27 10.84 23.00
N LEU A 20 -6.27 10.02 23.34
CA LEU A 20 -7.66 10.26 22.92
C LEU A 20 -8.24 11.55 23.51
N ARG A 21 -7.90 11.90 24.76
CA ARG A 21 -8.30 13.19 25.32
C ARG A 21 -7.65 14.35 24.57
N HIS A 22 -6.36 14.28 24.34
CA HIS A 22 -5.63 15.31 23.62
C HIS A 22 -6.17 15.49 22.20
N MET A 23 -6.38 14.41 21.45
CA MET A 23 -7.00 14.47 20.12
C MET A 23 -8.37 15.16 20.16
N ARG A 24 -9.18 14.88 21.17
CA ARG A 24 -10.48 15.52 21.33
C ARG A 24 -10.36 17.02 21.64
N GLU A 25 -9.41 17.41 22.47
CA GLU A 25 -9.12 18.82 22.81
C GLU A 25 -8.64 19.58 21.57
N GLU A 26 -7.86 18.95 20.70
CA GLU A 26 -7.40 19.48 19.41
C GLU A 26 -8.49 19.44 18.30
N GLY A 27 -9.69 18.96 18.61
CA GLY A 27 -10.80 18.90 17.66
C GLY A 27 -10.73 17.77 16.64
N ALA A 28 -9.91 16.75 16.86
CA ALA A 28 -9.84 15.59 15.99
C ALA A 28 -11.17 14.81 16.02
N LEU A 29 -11.76 14.60 14.84
CA LEU A 29 -13.04 13.91 14.70
C LEU A 29 -12.88 12.39 14.68
N PHE A 30 -11.72 11.89 14.28
CA PHE A 30 -11.43 10.47 14.14
C PHE A 30 -10.07 10.14 14.75
N SER A 31 -9.99 8.95 15.34
CA SER A 31 -8.72 8.32 15.71
C SER A 31 -8.71 6.93 15.10
N TYR A 32 -7.71 6.63 14.29
CA TYR A 32 -7.56 5.29 13.73
C TYR A 32 -6.11 4.81 13.82
N LEU A 33 -5.97 3.50 13.86
CA LEU A 33 -4.71 2.82 14.00
C LEU A 33 -4.76 1.47 13.25
N TYR A 34 -3.61 0.92 12.98
CA TYR A 34 -3.48 -0.44 12.47
C TYR A 34 -3.37 -1.41 13.67
N PRO A 35 -4.38 -2.25 13.94
CA PRO A 35 -4.42 -3.03 15.15
C PRO A 35 -3.54 -4.29 15.05
N PHE A 36 -2.70 -4.55 16.05
CA PHE A 36 -2.10 -5.89 16.24
C PHE A 36 -3.13 -6.92 16.74
N SER A 37 -4.21 -6.45 17.38
CA SER A 37 -5.35 -7.24 17.84
C SER A 37 -6.58 -6.35 17.90
N ALA A 38 -7.59 -6.66 17.09
CA ALA A 38 -8.87 -5.93 17.10
C ALA A 38 -9.57 -6.01 18.47
N ALA A 39 -9.56 -7.21 19.09
CA ALA A 39 -10.15 -7.42 20.41
C ALA A 39 -9.48 -6.57 21.51
N TYR A 40 -8.17 -6.36 21.41
CA TYR A 40 -7.46 -5.49 22.35
C TYR A 40 -7.91 -4.04 22.25
N TYR A 41 -8.06 -3.51 21.03
CA TYR A 41 -8.46 -2.12 20.83
C TYR A 41 -9.96 -1.88 21.00
N ALA A 42 -10.80 -2.90 20.84
CA ALA A 42 -12.24 -2.79 21.11
C ALA A 42 -12.55 -2.35 22.54
N GLN A 43 -11.74 -2.74 23.54
CA GLN A 43 -11.90 -2.29 24.93
C GLN A 43 -11.70 -0.76 25.13
N PHE A 44 -11.16 -0.06 24.13
CA PHE A 44 -10.98 1.40 24.12
C PHE A 44 -11.96 2.11 23.20
N GLY A 45 -12.97 1.40 22.66
CA GLY A 45 -13.98 1.96 21.78
C GLY A 45 -13.63 1.94 20.29
N TYR A 46 -12.50 1.35 19.90
CA TYR A 46 -12.16 1.19 18.48
C TYR A 46 -13.01 0.07 17.84
N GLY A 47 -13.60 0.38 16.71
CA GLY A 47 -14.29 -0.56 15.83
C GLY A 47 -13.50 -0.81 14.54
N ARG A 48 -13.87 -1.85 13.81
CA ARG A 48 -13.34 -2.09 12.46
C ARG A 48 -13.92 -1.02 11.53
N ALA A 49 -13.05 -0.23 10.90
CA ALA A 49 -13.45 0.89 10.04
C ALA A 49 -13.35 0.56 8.55
N CYS A 50 -12.42 -0.31 8.16
CA CYS A 50 -12.21 -0.70 6.76
C CYS A 50 -11.70 -2.14 6.65
N GLU A 51 -11.85 -2.70 5.47
CA GLU A 51 -11.32 -4.00 5.08
C GLU A 51 -10.32 -3.81 3.92
N ARG A 52 -9.34 -4.68 3.87
CA ARG A 52 -8.40 -4.79 2.77
C ARG A 52 -8.39 -6.24 2.29
N LEU A 53 -8.57 -6.44 1.01
CA LEU A 53 -8.35 -7.73 0.40
C LEU A 53 -6.86 -7.91 0.14
N THR A 54 -6.33 -9.07 0.48
CA THR A 54 -4.98 -9.45 0.07
C THR A 54 -5.10 -10.46 -1.07
N ALA A 55 -4.60 -10.09 -2.23
CA ALA A 55 -4.56 -10.95 -3.39
C ALA A 55 -3.17 -11.59 -3.52
N TRP A 56 -3.16 -12.87 -3.86
CA TRP A 56 -1.97 -13.65 -4.21
C TRP A 56 -2.05 -13.98 -5.70
N ILE A 57 -1.30 -13.25 -6.52
CA ILE A 57 -1.42 -13.29 -7.98
C ILE A 57 -0.21 -14.04 -8.54
N PRO A 58 -0.39 -15.17 -9.24
CA PRO A 58 0.69 -15.82 -9.97
C PRO A 58 1.24 -14.90 -11.06
N ILE A 59 2.56 -14.66 -11.03
CA ILE A 59 3.24 -13.80 -12.00
C ILE A 59 4.29 -14.56 -12.82
N ALA A 60 4.53 -15.83 -12.50
CA ALA A 60 5.46 -16.67 -13.25
C ALA A 60 4.90 -17.07 -14.61
N ASP A 61 3.60 -17.33 -14.66
CA ASP A 61 2.88 -17.72 -15.86
C ASP A 61 2.49 -16.52 -16.72
N ARG A 62 2.06 -16.79 -17.95
CA ARG A 62 1.56 -15.75 -18.85
C ARG A 62 0.30 -15.12 -18.28
N LEU A 63 0.30 -13.80 -18.17
CA LEU A 63 -0.88 -13.06 -17.76
C LEU A 63 -2.01 -13.21 -18.80
N PRO A 64 -3.27 -13.27 -18.36
CA PRO A 64 -4.43 -13.52 -19.24
C PRO A 64 -4.81 -12.33 -20.15
N PHE A 65 -4.03 -11.28 -20.13
CA PHE A 65 -4.23 -10.08 -20.95
C PHE A 65 -2.93 -9.66 -21.65
N PRO A 66 -3.03 -8.95 -22.79
CA PRO A 66 -1.84 -8.50 -23.51
C PRO A 66 -1.03 -7.48 -22.69
N GLU A 67 0.25 -7.37 -23.03
CA GLU A 67 1.08 -6.30 -22.50
C GLU A 67 0.47 -4.94 -22.83
N THR A 68 0.47 -4.04 -21.87
CA THR A 68 0.05 -2.66 -22.05
C THR A 68 1.22 -1.87 -22.63
N GLY A 69 0.95 -1.08 -23.67
CA GLY A 69 1.91 -0.07 -24.10
C GLY A 69 2.14 0.95 -22.99
N GLY A 70 3.39 1.18 -22.63
CA GLY A 70 3.75 2.07 -21.53
C GLY A 70 5.05 1.64 -20.87
N GLY A 71 5.35 2.19 -19.70
CA GLY A 71 6.59 1.87 -19.02
C GLY A 71 6.58 2.20 -17.54
N ALA A 72 7.53 1.64 -16.81
CA ALA A 72 7.68 1.88 -15.39
C ALA A 72 8.96 2.67 -15.08
N SER A 73 8.87 3.57 -14.12
CA SER A 73 9.99 4.34 -13.61
C SER A 73 10.24 4.02 -12.15
N LEU A 74 11.49 3.75 -11.79
CA LEU A 74 11.91 3.55 -10.41
C LEU A 74 11.92 4.90 -9.66
N VAL A 75 11.28 4.94 -8.51
CA VAL A 75 11.32 6.09 -7.60
C VAL A 75 12.57 5.97 -6.72
N GLU A 76 13.53 6.83 -6.96
CA GLU A 76 14.77 6.88 -6.19
C GLU A 76 15.33 8.30 -6.13
N LYS A 77 15.99 8.64 -5.03
CA LYS A 77 16.69 9.93 -4.86
C LYS A 77 15.81 11.14 -5.22
N GLY A 78 14.55 11.09 -4.87
CA GLY A 78 13.60 12.17 -5.14
C GLY A 78 13.00 12.19 -6.56
N ARG A 79 13.50 11.37 -7.49
CA ARG A 79 12.93 11.27 -8.84
C ARG A 79 11.57 10.58 -8.83
N HIS A 80 10.67 11.02 -9.69
CA HIS A 80 9.32 10.46 -9.91
C HIS A 80 8.36 10.52 -8.71
N ILE A 81 8.69 11.22 -7.62
CA ILE A 81 7.79 11.40 -6.46
C ILE A 81 6.51 12.12 -6.88
N GLY A 82 6.58 13.14 -7.72
CA GLY A 82 5.39 13.85 -8.22
C GLY A 82 4.42 12.93 -8.97
N ALA A 83 4.95 12.01 -9.80
CA ALA A 83 4.15 11.02 -10.48
C ALA A 83 3.54 9.99 -9.51
N TYR A 84 4.31 9.53 -8.53
CA TYR A 84 3.82 8.66 -7.46
C TYR A 84 2.67 9.32 -6.68
N ARG A 85 2.87 10.59 -6.27
CA ARG A 85 1.87 11.39 -5.56
C ARG A 85 0.58 11.53 -6.39
N ALA A 86 0.69 11.85 -7.67
CA ALA A 86 -0.48 11.97 -8.55
C ALA A 86 -1.32 10.69 -8.59
N VAL A 87 -0.66 9.51 -8.66
CA VAL A 87 -1.36 8.22 -8.60
C VAL A 87 -2.00 8.00 -7.23
N TYR A 88 -1.27 8.27 -6.14
CA TYR A 88 -1.79 8.11 -4.78
C TYR A 88 -3.02 8.99 -4.54
N ASP A 89 -2.93 10.28 -4.86
CA ASP A 89 -4.01 11.24 -4.63
C ASP A 89 -5.27 10.87 -5.43
N ALA A 90 -5.10 10.48 -6.70
CA ALA A 90 -6.20 10.01 -7.54
C ALA A 90 -6.83 8.70 -7.03
N PHE A 91 -6.02 7.79 -6.48
CA PHE A 91 -6.52 6.57 -5.85
C PHE A 91 -7.23 6.89 -4.53
N ALA A 92 -6.62 7.68 -3.66
CA ALA A 92 -7.14 8.03 -2.35
C ALA A 92 -8.47 8.77 -2.41
N ALA A 93 -8.66 9.63 -3.42
CA ALA A 93 -9.91 10.37 -3.63
C ALA A 93 -11.14 9.47 -3.90
N ARG A 94 -10.93 8.19 -4.24
CA ARG A 94 -12.01 7.22 -4.51
C ARG A 94 -12.51 6.48 -3.27
N TYR A 95 -11.75 6.52 -2.17
CA TYR A 95 -12.02 5.71 -0.99
C TYR A 95 -12.07 6.57 0.27
N ASN A 96 -13.04 6.29 1.13
CA ASN A 96 -13.12 6.93 2.44
C ASN A 96 -11.99 6.43 3.35
N LEU A 97 -11.59 7.27 4.30
CA LEU A 97 -10.57 6.97 5.32
C LEU A 97 -9.14 6.77 4.77
N MET A 98 -8.89 7.11 3.51
CA MET A 98 -7.53 7.22 3.03
C MET A 98 -6.85 8.45 3.63
N VAL A 99 -5.57 8.30 3.98
CA VAL A 99 -4.77 9.39 4.56
C VAL A 99 -4.48 10.44 3.48
N ALA A 100 -4.81 11.70 3.74
CA ALA A 100 -4.27 12.81 2.94
C ALA A 100 -2.79 12.94 3.29
N ARG A 101 -1.91 12.65 2.32
CA ARG A 101 -0.46 12.69 2.54
C ARG A 101 0.07 14.11 2.39
N GLU A 102 0.93 14.50 3.32
CA GLU A 102 1.70 15.73 3.29
C GLU A 102 3.11 15.50 2.77
N GLU A 103 3.89 16.57 2.58
CA GLU A 103 5.27 16.48 2.09
C GLU A 103 6.16 15.56 2.94
N ILE A 104 5.96 15.56 4.26
CA ILE A 104 6.73 14.72 5.20
C ILE A 104 6.52 13.22 4.95
N ASP A 105 5.36 12.82 4.47
CA ASP A 105 5.03 11.41 4.20
C ASP A 105 5.80 10.86 3.00
N TYR A 106 6.35 11.74 2.16
CA TYR A 106 7.16 11.37 0.99
C TYR A 106 8.66 11.34 1.27
N GLU A 107 9.11 11.77 2.47
CA GLU A 107 10.54 11.73 2.83
C GLU A 107 11.17 10.33 2.70
N PRO A 108 10.50 9.22 3.08
CA PRO A 108 11.04 7.88 2.84
C PRO A 108 11.34 7.59 1.38
N LEU A 109 10.55 8.15 0.44
CA LEU A 109 10.79 8.01 -1.00
C LEU A 109 11.92 8.91 -1.50
N ARG A 110 12.10 10.11 -0.90
CA ARG A 110 13.21 11.02 -1.22
C ARG A 110 14.55 10.41 -0.84
N CYS A 111 14.57 9.72 0.29
CA CYS A 111 15.77 9.08 0.84
C CYS A 111 15.96 7.64 0.35
N ALA A 112 15.03 7.09 -0.45
CA ALA A 112 15.03 5.69 -0.87
C ALA A 112 16.30 5.32 -1.63
N ARG A 113 16.88 4.20 -1.23
CA ARG A 113 18.00 3.52 -1.87
C ARG A 113 17.62 2.05 -2.07
N PRO A 114 16.89 1.73 -3.16
CA PRO A 114 16.27 0.42 -3.35
C PRO A 114 17.23 -0.76 -3.19
N GLU A 115 18.45 -0.63 -3.74
CA GLU A 115 19.47 -1.68 -3.65
C GLU A 115 19.94 -1.96 -2.22
N ARG A 116 20.00 -0.92 -1.39
CA ARG A 116 20.40 -1.03 0.02
C ARG A 116 19.24 -1.47 0.91
N ASP A 117 18.06 -0.88 0.66
CA ASP A 117 16.91 -1.01 1.56
C ASP A 117 16.08 -2.26 1.23
N GLY A 118 16.31 -2.89 0.08
CA GLY A 118 15.53 -4.02 -0.44
C GLY A 118 14.06 -3.67 -0.70
N ARG A 119 13.76 -2.37 -0.79
CA ARG A 119 12.42 -1.82 -0.95
C ARG A 119 12.38 -1.03 -2.26
N TYR A 120 11.57 -1.46 -3.20
CA TYR A 120 11.49 -0.90 -4.53
C TYR A 120 10.13 -0.23 -4.72
N THR A 121 10.14 1.01 -5.20
CA THR A 121 8.93 1.74 -5.56
C THR A 121 8.97 2.09 -7.03
N TYR A 122 7.94 1.69 -7.77
CA TYR A 122 7.79 2.00 -9.19
C TYR A 122 6.50 2.78 -9.43
N VAL A 123 6.57 3.67 -10.42
CA VAL A 123 5.39 4.30 -11.02
C VAL A 123 5.27 3.79 -12.45
N TRP A 124 4.12 3.27 -12.80
CA TRP A 124 3.78 2.88 -14.17
C TRP A 124 3.07 4.01 -14.89
N HIS A 125 3.48 4.26 -16.13
CA HIS A 125 2.93 5.29 -17.00
C HIS A 125 2.33 4.63 -18.25
N SER A 126 1.20 5.17 -18.74
CA SER A 126 0.62 4.79 -20.02
C SER A 126 1.55 5.14 -21.19
N ALA A 127 1.24 4.70 -22.39
CA ALA A 127 1.96 5.06 -23.62
C ALA A 127 1.99 6.58 -23.87
N ALA A 128 1.01 7.33 -23.34
CA ALA A 128 0.97 8.79 -23.38
C ALA A 128 1.80 9.46 -22.26
N GLY A 129 2.53 8.70 -21.44
CA GLY A 129 3.33 9.23 -20.34
C GLY A 129 2.54 9.60 -19.08
N VAL A 130 1.24 9.29 -19.03
CA VAL A 130 0.40 9.60 -17.86
C VAL A 130 0.64 8.58 -16.75
N PRO A 131 0.97 8.98 -15.50
CA PRO A 131 1.13 8.07 -14.39
C PRO A 131 -0.23 7.47 -14.00
N LYS A 132 -0.35 6.14 -14.01
CA LYS A 132 -1.60 5.42 -13.76
C LYS A 132 -1.52 4.33 -12.71
N GLY A 133 -0.32 3.92 -12.34
CA GLY A 133 -0.12 2.91 -11.32
C GLY A 133 1.14 3.17 -10.50
N ALA A 134 1.12 2.79 -9.24
CA ALA A 134 2.29 2.83 -8.35
C ALA A 134 2.29 1.60 -7.45
N MET A 135 3.46 0.98 -7.28
CA MET A 135 3.63 -0.09 -6.32
C MET A 135 4.95 0.04 -5.57
N THR A 136 4.90 -0.25 -4.27
CA THR A 136 6.07 -0.39 -3.42
C THR A 136 6.12 -1.80 -2.87
N PHE A 137 7.22 -2.51 -3.08
CA PHE A 137 7.35 -3.90 -2.68
C PHE A 137 8.73 -4.25 -2.13
N ARG A 138 8.78 -5.36 -1.39
CA ARG A 138 9.98 -6.12 -1.05
C ARG A 138 9.90 -7.50 -1.68
N ARG A 139 11.05 -8.07 -1.95
CA ARG A 139 11.14 -9.46 -2.43
C ARG A 139 11.51 -10.38 -1.27
N GLU A 140 10.66 -11.33 -0.97
CA GLU A 140 10.83 -12.33 0.09
C GLU A 140 10.39 -13.71 -0.41
N ASN A 141 11.27 -14.71 -0.33
CA ASN A 141 10.94 -16.12 -0.65
C ASN A 141 10.21 -16.29 -2.02
N ARG A 142 10.71 -15.64 -3.08
CA ARG A 142 10.11 -15.61 -4.42
C ARG A 142 8.70 -15.00 -4.48
N VAL A 143 8.36 -14.14 -3.50
CA VAL A 143 7.13 -13.35 -3.48
C VAL A 143 7.50 -11.87 -3.56
N LEU A 144 6.83 -11.12 -4.43
CA LEU A 144 6.81 -9.66 -4.38
C LEU A 144 5.73 -9.23 -3.38
N ARG A 145 6.13 -8.87 -2.17
CA ARG A 145 5.21 -8.39 -1.13
C ARG A 145 5.01 -6.90 -1.28
N CYS A 146 3.84 -6.50 -1.75
CA CYS A 146 3.48 -5.11 -1.86
C CYS A 146 3.06 -4.50 -0.53
N GLU A 147 3.79 -3.49 -0.11
CA GLU A 147 3.40 -2.60 0.98
C GLU A 147 2.33 -1.61 0.51
N GLU A 148 2.47 -1.16 -0.74
CA GLU A 148 1.56 -0.21 -1.40
C GLU A 148 1.30 -0.65 -2.84
N PHE A 149 0.03 -0.56 -3.26
CA PHE A 149 -0.40 -0.93 -4.59
C PHE A 149 -1.61 -0.06 -4.99
N PHE A 150 -1.35 0.95 -5.82
CA PHE A 150 -2.33 1.97 -6.19
C PHE A 150 -2.46 2.05 -7.70
N PHE A 151 -3.67 2.26 -8.19
CA PHE A 151 -3.94 2.43 -9.62
C PHE A 151 -5.17 3.32 -9.82
N THR A 152 -5.17 4.07 -10.92
CA THR A 152 -6.25 5.02 -11.23
C THR A 152 -7.38 4.37 -12.03
N ASP A 153 -7.04 3.34 -12.83
CA ASP A 153 -7.99 2.65 -13.71
C ASP A 153 -7.49 1.24 -14.05
N ALA A 154 -8.24 0.53 -14.90
CA ALA A 154 -7.90 -0.82 -15.33
C ALA A 154 -6.59 -0.89 -16.15
N GLU A 155 -6.23 0.17 -16.89
CA GLU A 155 -4.97 0.23 -17.61
C GLU A 155 -3.79 0.28 -16.64
N GLY A 156 -3.88 1.11 -15.59
CA GLY A 156 -2.89 1.20 -14.53
C GLY A 156 -2.71 -0.13 -13.78
N LEU A 157 -3.82 -0.82 -13.47
CA LEU A 157 -3.77 -2.13 -12.84
C LEU A 157 -3.04 -3.16 -13.73
N ARG A 158 -3.41 -3.26 -15.03
CA ARG A 158 -2.74 -4.16 -15.98
C ARG A 158 -1.26 -3.82 -16.12
N GLY A 159 -0.93 -2.53 -16.17
CA GLY A 159 0.45 -2.06 -16.22
C GLY A 159 1.29 -2.49 -15.03
N LEU A 160 0.72 -2.41 -13.81
CA LEU A 160 1.38 -2.90 -12.60
C LEU A 160 1.55 -4.43 -12.60
N LEU A 161 0.55 -5.18 -13.10
CA LEU A 161 0.66 -6.63 -13.21
C LEU A 161 1.70 -7.05 -14.26
N ASN A 162 1.78 -6.36 -15.40
CA ASN A 162 2.84 -6.56 -16.40
C ASN A 162 4.23 -6.23 -15.81
N LEU A 163 4.31 -5.16 -15.03
CA LEU A 163 5.55 -4.84 -14.31
C LEU A 163 5.93 -5.95 -13.33
N ALA A 164 4.97 -6.47 -12.54
CA ALA A 164 5.22 -7.60 -11.64
C ALA A 164 5.67 -8.85 -12.41
N HIS A 165 5.04 -9.17 -13.54
CA HIS A 165 5.42 -10.28 -14.42
C HIS A 165 6.85 -10.14 -14.96
N ALA A 166 7.36 -8.92 -15.18
CA ALA A 166 8.76 -8.70 -15.58
C ALA A 166 9.77 -9.25 -14.54
N PHE A 167 9.35 -9.41 -13.28
CA PHE A 167 10.15 -10.01 -12.20
C PHE A 167 10.02 -11.55 -12.10
N ARG A 168 9.37 -12.24 -13.03
CA ARG A 168 9.12 -13.70 -12.99
C ARG A 168 10.37 -14.57 -12.84
N SER A 169 11.53 -14.09 -13.24
CA SER A 169 12.81 -14.79 -13.01
C SER A 169 13.19 -14.82 -11.52
N TYR A 170 12.69 -13.90 -10.73
CA TYR A 170 13.04 -13.68 -9.32
C TYR A 170 11.89 -13.95 -8.33
N ALA A 171 10.65 -13.98 -8.84
CA ALA A 171 9.46 -14.18 -8.03
C ALA A 171 8.39 -14.96 -8.81
N ASP A 172 7.59 -15.74 -8.09
CA ASP A 172 6.50 -16.53 -8.65
C ASP A 172 5.14 -15.87 -8.38
N LEU A 173 5.05 -15.13 -7.27
CA LEU A 173 3.81 -14.54 -6.77
C LEU A 173 3.95 -13.05 -6.50
N LEU A 174 2.87 -12.32 -6.72
CA LEU A 174 2.65 -10.97 -6.23
C LEU A 174 1.63 -11.04 -5.08
N GLU A 175 2.01 -10.58 -3.89
CA GLU A 175 1.09 -10.31 -2.80
C GLU A 175 0.75 -8.82 -2.79
N ALA A 176 -0.50 -8.47 -3.07
CA ALA A 176 -0.93 -7.07 -3.14
C ALA A 176 -2.24 -6.85 -2.39
N GLY A 177 -2.34 -5.68 -1.73
CA GLY A 177 -3.60 -5.22 -1.16
C GLY A 177 -4.48 -4.62 -2.26
N LEU A 178 -5.68 -5.17 -2.42
CA LEU A 178 -6.68 -4.63 -3.34
C LEU A 178 -7.80 -3.94 -2.57
N PRO A 179 -8.44 -2.93 -3.17
CA PRO A 179 -9.61 -2.30 -2.57
C PRO A 179 -10.80 -3.27 -2.53
N PRO A 180 -11.75 -3.09 -1.58
CA PRO A 180 -12.85 -4.02 -1.37
C PRO A 180 -13.89 -4.06 -2.50
N ASP A 181 -13.93 -3.04 -3.37
CA ASP A 181 -14.76 -3.00 -4.57
C ASP A 181 -14.29 -3.96 -5.69
N ARG A 182 -13.19 -4.70 -5.44
CA ARG A 182 -12.66 -5.78 -6.28
C ARG A 182 -12.50 -5.43 -7.77
N PRO A 183 -11.93 -4.28 -8.16
CA PRO A 183 -11.81 -3.93 -9.57
C PRO A 183 -10.92 -4.90 -10.37
N GLY A 184 -10.17 -5.77 -9.69
CA GLY A 184 -9.26 -6.73 -10.30
C GLY A 184 -9.82 -8.16 -10.49
N VAL A 185 -10.94 -8.50 -9.84
CA VAL A 185 -11.47 -9.89 -9.88
C VAL A 185 -11.89 -10.31 -11.30
N SER A 186 -12.34 -9.37 -12.12
CA SER A 186 -12.71 -9.64 -13.52
C SER A 186 -11.51 -9.66 -14.49
N LEU A 187 -10.31 -9.35 -14.03
CA LEU A 187 -9.11 -9.27 -14.88
C LEU A 187 -8.24 -10.53 -14.81
N VAL A 188 -8.47 -11.37 -13.82
CA VAL A 188 -7.75 -12.64 -13.65
C VAL A 188 -8.79 -13.76 -13.63
N PRO A 189 -8.85 -14.61 -14.66
CA PRO A 189 -9.66 -15.82 -14.63
C PRO A 189 -9.17 -16.72 -13.48
N ASP A 190 -10.07 -17.44 -12.84
CA ASP A 190 -9.77 -18.40 -11.75
C ASP A 190 -9.34 -17.78 -10.40
N TRP A 191 -10.14 -16.84 -9.92
CA TRP A 191 -10.12 -16.44 -8.52
C TRP A 191 -11.14 -17.31 -7.74
N ASP A 192 -10.68 -18.43 -7.25
CA ASP A 192 -11.39 -19.24 -6.25
C ASP A 192 -10.96 -18.84 -4.82
#